data_2697ce1ee843358a3e66dff359eafe2b
#
_entry.id   2697ce1ee843358a3e66dff359eafe2b
#
_cell.length_a   1.000
_cell.length_b   1.000
_cell.length_c   1.000
_cell.angle_alpha   90.00
_cell.angle_beta   90.00
_cell.angle_gamma   90.00
#
_symmetry.space_group_name_H-M   'P 1'
#
loop_
_entity.id
_entity.type
_entity.pdbx_description
1 polymer ?
#
loop_
_entity_poly.entity_id
_entity_poly.type
_entity_poly.pdbx_seq_one_letter_code
_entity_poly.pdbx_strand_id
1 'polypeptide(L)'
;MKKRTQVSTIMTKDVITLNHKDNLETAELLFKKNNIRHIPVVNGEQIIGMLSYTDLLRISFADAVDEDEQDIDTIVYNMFTIEQVMAKNLISVEASSTIKDVAEILSKREFHALPVLNDGKLVGIVTTTDLINYLID
;
A
#
# COMPACT_ATOMS: atom_id res chain seq x y z
N MET A 1 -0.36 26.16 -2.22
CA MET A 1 -1.23 25.05 -1.77
C MET A 1 -2.31 25.59 -0.84
N LYS A 2 -3.56 25.24 -1.12
CA LYS A 2 -4.67 25.66 -0.26
C LYS A 2 -4.66 24.81 1.01
N LYS A 3 -4.56 25.44 2.17
CA LYS A 3 -4.39 24.77 3.45
C LYS A 3 -5.57 23.90 3.87
N ARG A 4 -6.76 24.10 3.29
CA ARG A 4 -7.99 23.40 3.67
C ARG A 4 -8.50 22.39 2.66
N THR A 5 -7.78 22.16 1.58
CA THR A 5 -8.19 21.16 0.60
C THR A 5 -8.10 19.77 1.23
N GLN A 6 -9.19 19.02 1.16
CA GLN A 6 -9.28 17.69 1.75
C GLN A 6 -8.56 16.66 0.89
N VAL A 7 -7.97 15.66 1.56
CA VAL A 7 -7.25 14.57 0.90
C VAL A 7 -8.17 13.77 -0.01
N SER A 8 -9.45 13.70 0.29
CA SER A 8 -10.43 13.00 -0.56
C SER A 8 -10.46 13.53 -2.00
N THR A 9 -9.99 14.76 -2.23
CA THR A 9 -9.92 15.34 -3.56
C THR A 9 -8.85 14.71 -4.44
N ILE A 10 -7.73 14.28 -3.83
CA ILE A 10 -6.57 13.78 -4.59
C ILE A 10 -6.31 12.28 -4.40
N MET A 11 -6.93 11.64 -3.42
CA MET A 11 -6.70 10.23 -3.14
C MET A 11 -7.16 9.34 -4.30
N THR A 12 -6.59 8.15 -4.39
CA THR A 12 -7.10 7.10 -5.27
C THR A 12 -8.30 6.45 -4.59
N LYS A 13 -9.47 6.48 -5.26
CA LYS A 13 -10.75 6.00 -4.68
C LYS A 13 -11.02 4.54 -4.97
N ASP A 14 -10.65 4.05 -6.14
CA ASP A 14 -10.85 2.65 -6.52
C ASP A 14 -9.67 1.84 -6.02
N VAL A 15 -9.64 1.61 -4.70
CA VAL A 15 -8.51 0.96 -4.06
C VAL A 15 -8.53 -0.54 -4.34
N ILE A 16 -7.42 -1.04 -4.87
CA ILE A 16 -7.20 -2.47 -4.99
C ILE A 16 -6.73 -2.96 -3.62
N THR A 17 -7.41 -3.98 -3.11
CA THR A 17 -7.12 -4.53 -1.79
C THR A 17 -6.76 -6.01 -1.88
N LEU A 18 -6.07 -6.49 -0.85
CA LEU A 18 -5.83 -7.92 -0.62
C LEU A 18 -6.61 -8.33 0.62
N ASN A 19 -7.22 -9.50 0.56
CA ASN A 19 -7.77 -10.14 1.75
C ASN A 19 -6.60 -10.76 2.52
N HIS A 20 -6.66 -10.75 3.85
CA HIS A 20 -5.59 -11.27 4.68
C HIS A 20 -5.30 -12.77 4.44
N LYS A 21 -6.24 -13.48 3.85
CA LYS A 21 -6.09 -14.90 3.51
C LYS A 21 -5.56 -15.15 2.10
N ASP A 22 -5.42 -14.10 1.30
CA ASP A 22 -4.81 -14.22 -0.03
C ASP A 22 -3.34 -14.59 0.10
N ASN A 23 -2.75 -15.09 -0.97
CA ASN A 23 -1.34 -15.45 -0.98
C ASN A 23 -0.48 -14.40 -1.67
N LEU A 24 0.84 -14.53 -1.52
CA LEU A 24 1.78 -13.56 -2.07
C LEU A 24 1.86 -13.60 -3.60
N GLU A 25 1.54 -14.73 -4.24
CA GLU A 25 1.46 -14.80 -5.70
C GLU A 25 0.35 -13.91 -6.23
N THR A 26 -0.80 -13.90 -5.56
CA THR A 26 -1.91 -13.00 -5.89
C THR A 26 -1.47 -11.54 -5.74
N ALA A 27 -0.73 -11.24 -4.68
CA ALA A 27 -0.20 -9.89 -4.47
C ALA A 27 0.70 -9.46 -5.62
N GLU A 28 1.63 -10.33 -6.05
CA GLU A 28 2.53 -10.03 -7.16
C GLU A 28 1.76 -9.74 -8.44
N LEU A 29 0.75 -10.55 -8.75
CA LEU A 29 -0.10 -10.34 -9.92
C LEU A 29 -0.79 -8.99 -9.88
N LEU A 30 -1.32 -8.60 -8.72
CA LEU A 30 -2.02 -7.32 -8.58
C LEU A 30 -1.07 -6.14 -8.73
N PHE A 31 0.14 -6.22 -8.18
CA PHE A 31 1.14 -5.16 -8.38
C PHE A 31 1.48 -4.97 -9.85
N LYS A 32 1.74 -6.06 -10.56
CA LYS A 32 2.15 -6.00 -11.96
C LYS A 32 1.01 -5.60 -12.89
N LYS A 33 -0.16 -6.17 -12.69
CA LYS A 33 -1.33 -5.91 -13.54
C LYS A 33 -1.79 -4.45 -13.46
N ASN A 34 -1.73 -3.87 -12.27
CA ASN A 34 -2.25 -2.54 -12.01
C ASN A 34 -1.18 -1.47 -11.94
N ASN A 35 0.08 -1.86 -12.07
CA ASN A 35 1.23 -0.95 -12.01
C ASN A 35 1.20 -0.07 -10.76
N ILE A 36 0.95 -0.69 -9.61
CA ILE A 36 0.88 -0.04 -8.30
C ILE A 36 1.98 -0.58 -7.40
N ARG A 37 2.26 0.13 -6.31
CA ARG A 37 3.35 -0.24 -5.40
C ARG A 37 2.90 -0.49 -3.97
N HIS A 38 1.64 -0.22 -3.66
CA HIS A 38 1.09 -0.39 -2.32
C HIS A 38 -0.32 -0.97 -2.44
N ILE A 39 -0.62 -1.98 -1.63
CA ILE A 39 -1.94 -2.59 -1.60
C ILE A 39 -2.36 -2.73 -0.13
N PRO A 40 -3.47 -2.10 0.28
CA PRO A 40 -4.01 -2.32 1.62
C PRO A 40 -4.49 -3.76 1.80
N VAL A 41 -4.22 -4.31 2.96
CA VAL A 41 -4.66 -5.65 3.34
C VAL A 41 -5.84 -5.50 4.29
N VAL A 42 -6.94 -6.18 3.98
CA VAL A 42 -8.19 -6.04 4.72
C VAL A 42 -8.68 -7.37 5.27
N ASN A 43 -9.44 -7.27 6.34
CA ASN A 43 -10.27 -8.35 6.86
C ASN A 43 -11.70 -7.81 6.87
N GLY A 44 -12.50 -8.21 5.88
CA GLY A 44 -13.79 -7.58 5.65
C GLY A 44 -13.63 -6.12 5.22
N GLU A 45 -14.25 -5.20 5.94
CA GLU A 45 -14.14 -3.76 5.68
C GLU A 45 -13.01 -3.09 6.46
N GLN A 46 -12.35 -3.85 7.33
CA GLN A 46 -11.33 -3.31 8.22
C GLN A 46 -9.95 -3.49 7.64
N ILE A 47 -9.19 -2.40 7.55
CA ILE A 47 -7.79 -2.47 7.14
C ILE A 47 -6.94 -3.00 8.30
N ILE A 48 -6.08 -3.98 8.00
CA ILE A 48 -5.21 -4.60 9.00
C ILE A 48 -3.73 -4.46 8.67
N GLY A 49 -3.40 -4.05 7.47
CA GLY A 49 -2.00 -3.89 7.08
C GLY A 49 -1.86 -3.21 5.72
N MET A 50 -0.61 -2.99 5.35
CA MET A 50 -0.25 -2.44 4.04
C MET A 50 0.89 -3.27 3.48
N LEU A 51 0.74 -3.80 2.28
CA LEU A 51 1.79 -4.52 1.60
C LEU A 51 2.38 -3.64 0.50
N SER A 52 3.70 -3.47 0.51
CA SER A 52 4.40 -2.75 -0.55
C SER A 52 5.08 -3.72 -1.50
N TYR A 53 5.25 -3.31 -2.75
CA TYR A 53 6.00 -4.09 -3.73
C TYR A 53 7.45 -4.28 -3.26
N THR A 54 8.01 -3.28 -2.61
CA THR A 54 9.36 -3.36 -2.04
C THR A 54 9.46 -4.47 -1.01
N ASP A 55 8.46 -4.63 -0.14
CA ASP A 55 8.42 -5.72 0.84
C ASP A 55 8.41 -7.08 0.15
N LEU A 56 7.65 -7.20 -0.93
CA LEU A 56 7.58 -8.45 -1.70
C LEU A 56 8.92 -8.77 -2.37
N LEU A 57 9.56 -7.76 -2.97
CA LEU A 57 10.88 -7.92 -3.60
C LEU A 57 11.94 -8.32 -2.57
N ARG A 58 11.85 -7.79 -1.37
CA ARG A 58 12.84 -8.07 -0.31
C ARG A 58 12.89 -9.55 0.02
N ILE A 59 11.77 -10.23 0.14
CA ILE A 59 11.76 -11.67 0.41
C ILE A 59 12.18 -12.48 -0.81
N SER A 60 11.87 -12.02 -2.02
CA SER A 60 12.30 -12.67 -3.25
C SER A 60 13.81 -12.63 -3.43
N PHE A 61 14.43 -11.48 -3.16
CA PHE A 61 15.87 -11.30 -3.31
C PHE A 61 16.69 -12.03 -2.26
N ALA A 62 16.17 -12.17 -1.05
CA ALA A 62 16.90 -12.84 0.03
C ALA A 62 17.28 -14.28 -0.32
N ASP A 63 16.48 -14.95 -1.13
CA ASP A 63 16.65 -16.34 -1.47
C ASP A 63 16.94 -16.60 -2.96
N ALA A 64 17.05 -15.53 -3.77
CA ALA A 64 17.28 -15.63 -5.21
C ALA A 64 18.76 -15.89 -5.51
N VAL A 65 19.22 -17.10 -5.27
CA VAL A 65 20.61 -17.51 -5.53
C VAL A 65 20.72 -18.35 -6.80
N ASP A 66 19.62 -18.63 -7.48
CA ASP A 66 19.61 -19.62 -8.55
C ASP A 66 18.95 -19.12 -9.84
N GLU A 67 19.27 -19.86 -10.93
CA GLU A 67 18.94 -19.48 -12.30
C GLU A 67 17.46 -19.57 -12.66
N ASP A 68 16.64 -20.19 -11.81
CA ASP A 68 15.23 -20.40 -12.07
C ASP A 68 14.38 -19.54 -11.12
N GLU A 69 14.36 -18.24 -11.42
CA GLU A 69 13.68 -17.23 -10.57
C GLU A 69 12.20 -17.53 -10.34
N GLN A 70 11.50 -18.13 -11.32
CA GLN A 70 10.06 -18.37 -11.19
C GLN A 70 9.73 -19.44 -10.16
N ASP A 71 10.49 -20.54 -10.16
CA ASP A 71 10.25 -21.64 -9.23
C ASP A 71 10.64 -21.23 -7.81
N ILE A 72 11.69 -20.42 -7.66
CA ILE A 72 12.15 -19.93 -6.36
C ILE A 72 11.13 -18.95 -5.79
N ASP A 73 10.63 -18.02 -6.58
CA ASP A 73 9.63 -17.06 -6.14
C ASP A 73 8.36 -17.77 -5.65
N THR A 74 7.90 -18.78 -6.37
CA THR A 74 6.74 -19.57 -5.97
C THR A 74 6.99 -20.29 -4.64
N ILE A 75 8.17 -20.89 -4.47
CA ILE A 75 8.53 -21.57 -3.23
C ILE A 75 8.60 -20.59 -2.07
N VAL A 76 9.25 -19.43 -2.26
CA VAL A 76 9.38 -18.41 -1.22
C VAL A 76 8.01 -17.88 -0.84
N TYR A 77 7.16 -17.58 -1.82
CA TYR A 77 5.82 -17.06 -1.53
C TYR A 77 4.96 -18.05 -0.75
N ASN A 78 5.16 -19.36 -0.94
CA ASN A 78 4.42 -20.36 -0.18
C ASN A 78 4.94 -20.52 1.25
N MET A 79 6.13 -20.01 1.56
CA MET A 79 6.72 -20.05 2.90
C MET A 79 6.21 -18.94 3.81
N PHE A 80 5.62 -17.90 3.25
CA PHE A 80 5.20 -16.72 4.00
C PHE A 80 3.72 -16.41 3.75
N THR A 81 3.06 -15.87 4.78
CA THR A 81 1.71 -15.32 4.64
C THR A 81 1.80 -13.83 4.38
N ILE A 82 0.71 -13.26 3.85
CA ILE A 82 0.62 -11.80 3.68
C ILE A 82 0.82 -11.08 5.01
N GLU A 83 0.22 -11.61 6.08
CA GLU A 83 0.32 -11.01 7.41
C GLU A 83 1.75 -10.97 7.95
N GLN A 84 2.59 -11.92 7.56
CA GLN A 84 3.99 -11.95 7.98
C GLN A 84 4.83 -10.90 7.24
N VAL A 85 4.45 -10.51 6.04
CA VAL A 85 5.24 -9.62 5.17
C VAL A 85 4.74 -8.19 5.24
N MET A 86 3.45 -7.97 5.42
CA MET A 86 2.85 -6.63 5.43
C MET A 86 3.31 -5.79 6.63
N ALA A 87 3.26 -4.47 6.47
CA ALA A 87 3.40 -3.54 7.58
C ALA A 87 2.11 -3.54 8.40
N LYS A 88 2.22 -3.66 9.72
CA LYS A 88 1.09 -3.76 10.64
C LYS A 88 0.82 -2.47 11.42
N ASN A 89 1.84 -1.69 11.69
CA ASN A 89 1.72 -0.44 12.45
C ASN A 89 1.37 0.69 11.50
N LEU A 90 0.10 0.76 11.12
CA LEU A 90 -0.35 1.71 10.13
C LEU A 90 -0.72 3.04 10.76
N ILE A 91 -0.33 4.12 10.07
CA ILE A 91 -0.90 5.43 10.29
C ILE A 91 -1.88 5.65 9.15
N SER A 92 -3.12 5.95 9.49
CA SER A 92 -4.17 6.29 8.54
C SER A 92 -4.57 7.74 8.69
N VAL A 93 -5.25 8.27 7.68
CA VAL A 93 -5.82 9.62 7.72
C VAL A 93 -7.31 9.54 7.41
N GLU A 94 -8.04 10.54 7.86
CA GLU A 94 -9.45 10.65 7.52
C GLU A 94 -9.64 11.31 6.17
N ALA A 95 -10.74 10.98 5.47
CA ALA A 95 -11.06 11.59 4.18
C ALA A 95 -11.17 13.11 4.27
N SER A 96 -11.55 13.63 5.44
CA SER A 96 -11.64 15.05 5.72
C SER A 96 -10.31 15.69 6.11
N SER A 97 -9.26 14.92 6.32
CA SER A 97 -7.92 15.45 6.59
C SER A 97 -7.45 16.30 5.42
N THR A 98 -6.66 17.33 5.72
CA THR A 98 -6.18 18.22 4.66
C THR A 98 -4.96 17.61 3.96
N ILE A 99 -4.74 18.06 2.73
CA ILE A 99 -3.54 17.68 1.97
C ILE A 99 -2.28 18.09 2.75
N LYS A 100 -2.32 19.22 3.43
CA LYS A 100 -1.21 19.67 4.28
C LYS A 100 -0.91 18.66 5.39
N ASP A 101 -1.96 18.18 6.08
CA ASP A 101 -1.79 17.19 7.15
C ASP A 101 -1.11 15.91 6.62
N VAL A 102 -1.57 15.44 5.47
CA VAL A 102 -1.00 14.25 4.81
C VAL A 102 0.46 14.50 4.42
N ALA A 103 0.74 15.65 3.83
CA ALA A 103 2.11 16.01 3.45
C ALA A 103 3.05 16.06 4.66
N GLU A 104 2.58 16.58 5.78
CA GLU A 104 3.38 16.62 7.01
C GLU A 104 3.70 15.22 7.52
N ILE A 105 2.73 14.31 7.50
CA ILE A 105 2.95 12.92 7.92
C ILE A 105 3.97 12.24 7.01
N LEU A 106 3.77 12.33 5.68
CA LEU A 106 4.66 11.68 4.72
C LEU A 106 6.06 12.28 4.72
N SER A 107 6.19 13.58 5.03
CA SER A 107 7.50 14.25 5.07
C SER A 107 8.35 13.82 6.26
N LYS A 108 7.71 13.35 7.34
CA LYS A 108 8.41 12.99 8.59
C LYS A 108 8.58 11.49 8.77
N ARG A 109 8.00 10.69 7.91
CA ARG A 109 8.00 9.23 8.00
C ARG A 109 8.61 8.62 6.75
N GLU A 110 9.01 7.36 6.86
CA GLU A 110 9.63 6.64 5.74
C GLU A 110 8.65 5.97 4.80
N PHE A 111 7.34 6.07 5.07
CA PHE A 111 6.38 5.48 4.14
C PHE A 111 5.98 6.45 3.03
N HIS A 112 5.49 5.87 1.94
CA HIS A 112 5.11 6.59 0.74
C HIS A 112 3.61 6.52 0.44
N ALA A 113 2.84 5.86 1.29
CA ALA A 113 1.40 5.69 1.10
C ALA A 113 0.69 5.64 2.45
N LEU A 114 -0.51 6.20 2.50
CA LEU A 114 -1.36 6.18 3.69
C LEU A 114 -2.76 5.72 3.29
N PRO A 115 -3.37 4.81 4.05
CA PRO A 115 -4.78 4.51 3.87
C PRO A 115 -5.64 5.69 4.32
N VAL A 116 -6.72 5.94 3.58
CA VAL A 116 -7.68 6.99 3.89
C VAL A 116 -8.97 6.33 4.34
N LEU A 117 -9.45 6.72 5.51
CA LEU A 117 -10.62 6.13 6.13
C LEU A 117 -11.76 7.14 6.21
N ASN A 118 -12.99 6.63 6.22
CA ASN A 118 -14.18 7.39 6.55
C ASN A 118 -15.03 6.52 7.48
N ASP A 119 -15.24 6.99 8.70
CA ASP A 119 -15.95 6.24 9.75
C ASP A 119 -15.36 4.84 9.97
N GLY A 120 -14.03 4.75 9.97
CA GLY A 120 -13.30 3.51 10.20
C GLY A 120 -13.19 2.60 9.00
N LYS A 121 -13.79 2.95 7.86
CA LYS A 121 -13.78 2.14 6.64
C LYS A 121 -12.79 2.71 5.64
N LEU A 122 -12.08 1.81 4.95
CA LEU A 122 -11.14 2.20 3.90
C LEU A 122 -11.91 2.78 2.70
N VAL A 123 -11.62 4.03 2.34
CA VAL A 123 -12.25 4.70 1.21
C VAL A 123 -11.26 5.15 0.15
N GLY A 124 -9.98 5.11 0.45
CA GLY A 124 -8.98 5.52 -0.51
C GLY A 124 -7.57 5.23 -0.04
N ILE A 125 -6.62 5.55 -0.91
CA ILE A 125 -5.21 5.53 -0.59
C ILE A 125 -4.59 6.81 -1.16
N VAL A 126 -3.70 7.43 -0.40
CA VAL A 126 -2.98 8.62 -0.86
C VAL A 126 -1.49 8.33 -0.79
N THR A 127 -0.78 8.71 -1.84
CA THR A 127 0.64 8.43 -1.98
C THR A 127 1.43 9.73 -2.15
N THR A 128 2.75 9.61 -1.99
CA THR A 128 3.67 10.71 -2.30
C THR A 128 3.49 11.18 -3.75
N THR A 129 3.25 10.24 -4.68
CA THR A 129 3.00 10.58 -6.08
C THR A 129 1.74 11.43 -6.24
N ASP A 130 0.68 11.13 -5.49
CA ASP A 130 -0.54 11.94 -5.52
C ASP A 130 -0.27 13.39 -5.08
N LEU A 131 0.57 13.58 -4.06
CA LEU A 131 0.97 14.91 -3.61
C LEU A 131 1.78 15.65 -4.68
N ILE A 132 2.71 14.96 -5.31
CA ILE A 132 3.53 15.55 -6.37
C ILE A 132 2.65 15.97 -7.55
N ASN A 133 1.73 15.12 -7.96
CA ASN A 133 0.79 15.45 -9.03
C ASN A 133 -0.08 16.64 -8.68
N TYR A 134 -0.51 16.75 -7.44
CA TYR A 134 -1.27 17.91 -6.95
C TYR A 134 -0.48 19.20 -7.08
N LEU A 135 0.82 19.16 -6.79
CA LEU A 135 1.68 20.34 -6.90
C LEU A 135 1.93 20.76 -8.35
N ILE A 136 1.94 19.81 -9.27
CA ILE A 136 2.18 20.07 -10.70
C ILE A 136 0.93 20.64 -11.38
N ASP A 137 -0.24 20.17 -10.98
CA ASP A 137 -1.52 20.64 -11.51
C ASP A 137 -1.85 22.07 -10.97
#